data_d1e512bf18d58128f6b82590b835f5d7
#
_entry.id   d1e512bf18d58128f6b82590b835f5d7
#
_cell.length_a   1.000
_cell.length_b   1.000
_cell.length_c   1.000
_cell.angle_alpha   90.00
_cell.angle_beta   90.00
_cell.angle_gamma   90.00
#
_symmetry.space_group_name_H-M   'P 1'
#
loop_
_entity.id
_entity.type
_entity.pdbx_description
1 polymer ?
#
loop_
_entity_poly.entity_id
_entity_poly.type
_entity_poly.pdbx_seq_one_letter_code
_entity_poly.pdbx_strand_id
1 'polypeptide(L)'
;MVYVLNIEGKPLMPCKEAKARKLLKENKAKIYKKEPFTIQLLFICENQTQDITLGVDAGSKHIGLSATTKEKELYAADIELRNDIVDLLSTRRQNRRTRRNRLRYRKPRFNNRVHSKKNGWLAPSVKQKIQTHFKVVEDIHKLLPITKIVVETASFDIQKIKNPEIHNEEYQQGEQLGFWNVREYVLFRDNHTCQCCKGKSKDKILNVHHIKSRKTGGNAPNNLITLCETCHKGYHNGTVELPKTIKRGMSFKDATFMGIMRRSFYNRLKEIYPNVFMTYGYITKDTRIKHNLPKDHYIDARCISGNPNAEPLGYYFYQKKVRCHNRQIHKSNILKGGKKKLNQASYLVKGFRLFDKVEFEGQICFIFARRSSGYFDIRKLNGEVIHRSASWKKLKLLETRKSLSMERRALPPIT
;
A
#
# COMPACT_ATOMS: atom_id res chain seq x y z
N MET A 1 -11.23 25.36 3.92
CA MET A 1 -12.03 24.77 5.04
C MET A 1 -11.10 24.48 6.20
N VAL A 2 -11.53 24.74 7.44
CA VAL A 2 -10.76 24.55 8.68
C VAL A 2 -11.49 23.59 9.60
N TYR A 3 -10.82 22.54 10.06
CA TYR A 3 -11.37 21.58 11.00
C TYR A 3 -11.33 22.14 12.42
N VAL A 4 -12.34 21.82 13.22
CA VAL A 4 -12.53 22.40 14.54
C VAL A 4 -12.70 21.29 15.57
N LEU A 5 -11.99 21.44 16.68
CA LEU A 5 -12.16 20.60 17.87
C LEU A 5 -12.72 21.46 19.00
N ASN A 6 -13.54 20.88 19.85
CA ASN A 6 -13.98 21.54 21.08
C ASN A 6 -12.85 21.57 22.12
N ILE A 7 -13.12 22.12 23.31
CA ILE A 7 -12.14 22.22 24.39
C ILE A 7 -11.61 20.85 24.86
N GLU A 8 -12.44 19.81 24.77
CA GLU A 8 -12.09 18.42 25.13
C GLU A 8 -11.34 17.68 24.01
N GLY A 9 -11.16 18.31 22.84
CA GLY A 9 -10.54 17.68 21.68
C GLY A 9 -11.49 16.81 20.84
N LYS A 10 -12.80 16.83 21.08
CA LYS A 10 -13.81 16.15 20.25
C LYS A 10 -14.05 16.95 18.97
N PRO A 11 -14.22 16.28 17.80
CA PRO A 11 -14.44 16.97 16.53
C PRO A 11 -15.81 17.65 16.47
N LEU A 12 -15.83 18.83 15.88
CA LEU A 12 -17.02 19.60 15.54
C LEU A 12 -17.14 19.76 14.02
N MET A 13 -18.22 20.39 13.56
CA MET A 13 -18.36 20.75 12.16
C MET A 13 -17.25 21.71 11.72
N PRO A 14 -16.65 21.51 10.54
CA PRO A 14 -15.63 22.42 10.02
C PRO A 14 -16.20 23.81 9.77
N CYS A 15 -15.35 24.82 9.82
CA CYS A 15 -15.74 26.20 9.57
C CYS A 15 -15.01 26.82 8.36
N LYS A 16 -15.53 27.96 7.90
CA LYS A 16 -14.87 28.80 6.89
C LYS A 16 -13.59 29.41 7.45
N GLU A 17 -12.61 29.65 6.59
CA GLU A 17 -11.30 30.20 6.96
C GLU A 17 -11.38 31.58 7.65
N ALA A 18 -12.35 32.41 7.25
CA ALA A 18 -12.59 33.71 7.86
C ALA A 18 -12.99 33.57 9.35
N LYS A 19 -13.89 32.63 9.67
CA LYS A 19 -14.30 32.35 11.06
C LYS A 19 -13.12 31.85 11.90
N ALA A 20 -12.31 30.95 11.33
CA ALA A 20 -11.13 30.42 12.02
C ALA A 20 -10.10 31.55 12.32
N ARG A 21 -9.84 32.44 11.35
CA ARG A 21 -8.96 33.61 11.55
C ARG A 21 -9.45 34.52 12.66
N LYS A 22 -10.77 34.81 12.72
CA LYS A 22 -11.37 35.61 13.77
C LYS A 22 -11.17 34.96 15.15
N LEU A 23 -11.48 33.66 15.28
CA LEU A 23 -11.32 32.94 16.55
C LEU A 23 -9.86 32.90 17.03
N LEU A 24 -8.91 32.73 16.10
CA LEU A 24 -7.48 32.77 16.44
C LEU A 24 -7.02 34.19 16.87
N LYS A 25 -7.49 35.24 16.18
CA LYS A 25 -7.16 36.64 16.54
C LYS A 25 -7.73 37.02 17.89
N GLU A 26 -8.91 36.54 18.24
CA GLU A 26 -9.57 36.80 19.52
C GLU A 26 -9.06 35.87 20.64
N ASN A 27 -8.02 35.06 20.40
CA ASN A 27 -7.51 34.08 21.37
C ASN A 27 -8.59 33.08 21.88
N LYS A 28 -9.67 32.90 21.14
CA LYS A 28 -10.74 31.91 21.42
C LYS A 28 -10.44 30.53 20.91
N ALA A 29 -9.41 30.36 20.07
CA ALA A 29 -8.94 29.12 19.57
C ALA A 29 -7.41 29.08 19.49
N LYS A 30 -6.83 27.88 19.49
CA LYS A 30 -5.41 27.63 19.22
C LYS A 30 -5.23 26.70 18.03
N ILE A 31 -4.09 26.82 17.35
CA ILE A 31 -3.74 25.88 16.28
C ILE A 31 -3.42 24.53 16.90
N TYR A 32 -4.21 23.51 16.55
CA TYR A 32 -4.00 22.13 16.99
C TYR A 32 -3.11 21.35 16.01
N LYS A 33 -3.36 21.50 14.70
CA LYS A 33 -2.65 20.77 13.66
C LYS A 33 -2.53 21.63 12.39
N LYS A 34 -1.35 21.60 11.75
CA LYS A 34 -1.12 22.38 10.53
C LYS A 34 -1.71 21.74 9.28
N GLU A 35 -1.74 20.40 9.22
CA GLU A 35 -2.25 19.67 8.03
C GLU A 35 -2.90 18.33 8.42
N PRO A 36 -4.19 18.12 8.12
CA PRO A 36 -5.16 19.13 7.70
C PRO A 36 -5.26 20.26 8.72
N PHE A 37 -5.47 21.50 8.28
CA PHE A 37 -5.47 22.64 9.20
C PHE A 37 -6.63 22.52 10.18
N THR A 38 -6.30 22.43 11.47
CA THR A 38 -7.24 22.16 12.55
C THR A 38 -6.99 23.12 13.70
N ILE A 39 -8.05 23.72 14.22
CA ILE A 39 -8.03 24.56 15.40
C ILE A 39 -8.76 23.88 16.55
N GLN A 40 -8.38 24.18 17.78
CA GLN A 40 -9.09 23.76 18.98
C GLN A 40 -9.66 24.99 19.69
N LEU A 41 -10.96 24.94 20.00
CA LEU A 41 -11.64 26.00 20.76
C LEU A 41 -11.17 25.99 22.20
N LEU A 42 -11.12 27.17 22.81
CA LEU A 42 -10.71 27.37 24.18
C LEU A 42 -11.90 27.72 25.09
N PHE A 43 -13.12 27.64 24.59
CA PHE A 43 -14.36 27.89 25.32
C PHE A 43 -15.34 26.72 25.11
N ILE A 44 -16.29 26.59 26.00
CA ILE A 44 -17.35 25.61 25.97
C ILE A 44 -18.39 26.05 24.92
N CYS A 45 -18.74 25.15 24.01
CA CYS A 45 -19.79 25.38 23.03
C CYS A 45 -20.66 24.10 22.89
N GLU A 46 -21.89 24.27 22.45
CA GLU A 46 -22.77 23.17 22.12
C GLU A 46 -22.21 22.37 20.95
N ASN A 47 -22.34 21.05 21.02
CA ASN A 47 -21.86 20.13 19.99
C ASN A 47 -22.95 19.91 18.93
N GLN A 48 -23.37 20.96 18.25
CA GLN A 48 -24.31 20.81 17.10
C GLN A 48 -23.56 20.24 15.91
N THR A 49 -23.89 19.04 15.49
CA THR A 49 -23.27 18.33 14.38
C THR A 49 -24.33 17.86 13.38
N GLN A 50 -23.95 17.82 12.11
CA GLN A 50 -24.74 17.21 11.04
C GLN A 50 -24.33 15.74 10.85
N ASP A 51 -25.21 14.97 10.25
CA ASP A 51 -24.87 13.61 9.85
C ASP A 51 -23.77 13.61 8.78
N ILE A 52 -22.69 12.92 9.07
CA ILE A 52 -21.56 12.74 8.16
C ILE A 52 -21.36 11.26 7.89
N THR A 53 -21.43 10.89 6.62
CA THR A 53 -21.10 9.54 6.16
C THR A 53 -19.66 9.50 5.64
N LEU A 54 -18.85 8.60 6.19
CA LEU A 54 -17.50 8.30 5.69
C LEU A 54 -17.59 7.13 4.71
N GLY A 55 -17.33 7.38 3.43
CA GLY A 55 -17.11 6.35 2.42
C GLY A 55 -15.65 5.90 2.41
N VAL A 56 -15.43 4.59 2.34
CA VAL A 56 -14.10 3.97 2.34
C VAL A 56 -13.98 3.01 1.17
N ASP A 57 -13.21 3.39 0.15
CA ASP A 57 -12.73 2.49 -0.91
C ASP A 57 -11.49 1.74 -0.39
N ALA A 58 -11.70 0.53 0.11
CA ALA A 58 -10.67 -0.25 0.76
C ALA A 58 -9.88 -1.11 -0.24
N GLY A 59 -8.89 -0.53 -0.90
CA GLY A 59 -8.08 -1.20 -1.92
C GLY A 59 -6.82 -1.90 -1.39
N SER A 60 -6.19 -2.71 -2.23
CA SER A 60 -4.93 -3.42 -1.91
C SER A 60 -3.67 -2.56 -2.03
N LYS A 61 -3.72 -1.51 -2.84
CA LYS A 61 -2.61 -0.56 -3.10
C LYS A 61 -2.94 0.85 -2.67
N HIS A 62 -4.18 1.26 -2.81
CA HIS A 62 -4.72 2.56 -2.45
C HIS A 62 -5.92 2.41 -1.53
N ILE A 63 -6.22 3.45 -0.78
CA ILE A 63 -7.43 3.59 0.01
C ILE A 63 -8.01 4.95 -0.36
N GLY A 64 -9.24 4.96 -0.88
CA GLY A 64 -10.00 6.19 -1.05
C GLY A 64 -10.80 6.50 0.20
N LEU A 65 -10.84 7.77 0.60
CA LEU A 65 -11.69 8.27 1.68
C LEU A 65 -12.45 9.50 1.22
N SER A 66 -13.73 9.55 1.53
CA SER A 66 -14.57 10.73 1.36
C SER A 66 -15.55 10.82 2.51
N ALA A 67 -15.57 11.95 3.21
CA ALA A 67 -16.54 12.25 4.26
C ALA A 67 -17.52 13.30 3.74
N THR A 68 -18.81 12.95 3.66
CA THR A 68 -19.84 13.79 3.07
C THR A 68 -20.99 14.03 4.01
N THR A 69 -21.55 15.24 3.97
CA THR A 69 -22.93 15.53 4.36
C THR A 69 -23.84 15.27 3.16
N LYS A 70 -25.14 15.54 3.26
CA LYS A 70 -26.05 15.46 2.12
C LYS A 70 -25.66 16.38 0.97
N GLU A 71 -25.08 17.54 1.28
CA GLU A 71 -24.79 18.59 0.29
C GLU A 71 -23.30 18.71 -0.06
N LYS A 72 -22.39 18.50 0.91
CA LYS A 72 -20.98 18.86 0.78
C LYS A 72 -20.05 17.74 1.16
N GLU A 73 -18.96 17.65 0.40
CA GLU A 73 -17.80 16.85 0.79
C GLU A 73 -16.94 17.65 1.78
N LEU A 74 -16.69 17.09 2.94
CA LEU A 74 -15.92 17.71 4.02
C LEU A 74 -14.48 17.24 4.07
N TYR A 75 -14.19 16.07 3.48
CA TYR A 75 -12.86 15.49 3.41
C TYR A 75 -12.76 14.55 2.22
N ALA A 76 -11.66 14.65 1.48
CA ALA A 76 -11.33 13.73 0.38
C ALA A 76 -9.87 13.33 0.47
N ALA A 77 -9.56 12.04 0.32
CA ALA A 77 -8.17 11.58 0.31
C ALA A 77 -7.96 10.32 -0.54
N ASP A 78 -6.78 10.25 -1.17
CA ASP A 78 -6.18 9.05 -1.75
C ASP A 78 -4.94 8.67 -0.96
N ILE A 79 -4.90 7.46 -0.41
CA ILE A 79 -3.83 6.98 0.45
C ILE A 79 -3.09 5.83 -0.23
N GLU A 80 -1.87 6.05 -0.64
CA GLU A 80 -0.99 5.01 -1.18
C GLU A 80 -0.43 4.13 -0.06
N LEU A 81 -0.72 2.84 -0.14
CA LEU A 81 -0.20 1.82 0.77
C LEU A 81 1.25 1.46 0.42
N ARG A 82 1.96 0.85 1.36
CA ARG A 82 3.34 0.41 1.12
C ARG A 82 3.41 -0.73 0.10
N ASN A 83 4.12 -0.49 -1.00
CA ASN A 83 4.41 -1.45 -2.06
C ASN A 83 5.84 -2.01 -2.00
N ASP A 84 6.73 -1.38 -1.22
CA ASP A 84 8.17 -1.67 -1.11
C ASP A 84 8.52 -2.88 -0.23
N ILE A 85 7.56 -3.48 0.47
CA ILE A 85 7.80 -4.50 1.51
C ILE A 85 8.46 -5.75 0.93
N VAL A 86 8.03 -6.21 -0.25
CA VAL A 86 8.54 -7.43 -0.89
C VAL A 86 10.01 -7.25 -1.26
N ASP A 87 10.36 -6.11 -1.86
CA ASP A 87 11.74 -5.79 -2.28
C ASP A 87 12.68 -5.63 -1.10
N LEU A 88 12.23 -4.98 -0.03
CA LEU A 88 12.99 -4.83 1.20
C LEU A 88 13.24 -6.17 1.89
N LEU A 89 12.26 -7.05 1.95
CA LEU A 89 12.42 -8.41 2.48
C LEU A 89 13.37 -9.23 1.63
N SER A 90 13.32 -9.05 0.32
CA SER A 90 14.20 -9.64 -0.66
C SER A 90 15.65 -9.23 -0.43
N THR A 91 15.92 -7.95 -0.41
CA THR A 91 17.24 -7.38 -0.12
C THR A 91 17.77 -7.85 1.23
N ARG A 92 16.93 -7.89 2.26
CA ARG A 92 17.31 -8.41 3.58
C ARG A 92 17.71 -9.88 3.54
N ARG A 93 17.01 -10.70 2.74
CA ARG A 93 17.35 -12.12 2.55
C ARG A 93 18.70 -12.27 1.85
N GLN A 94 18.95 -11.52 0.79
CA GLN A 94 20.20 -11.50 0.06
C GLN A 94 21.37 -11.11 0.96
N ASN A 95 21.25 -10.00 1.70
CA ASN A 95 22.29 -9.56 2.63
C ASN A 95 22.59 -10.59 3.73
N ARG A 96 21.58 -11.30 4.24
CA ARG A 96 21.77 -12.40 5.19
C ARG A 96 22.51 -13.58 4.57
N ARG A 97 22.18 -13.94 3.32
CA ARG A 97 22.83 -15.04 2.59
C ARG A 97 24.32 -14.72 2.37
N THR A 98 24.63 -13.54 1.85
CA THR A 98 25.99 -13.08 1.64
C THR A 98 26.80 -13.06 2.93
N ARG A 99 26.24 -12.58 4.04
CA ARG A 99 26.93 -12.55 5.34
C ARG A 99 27.24 -13.94 5.87
N ARG A 100 26.35 -14.92 5.69
CA ARG A 100 26.59 -16.32 6.12
C ARG A 100 27.76 -16.94 5.37
N ASN A 101 27.83 -16.70 4.06
CA ASN A 101 28.85 -17.32 3.21
C ASN A 101 30.24 -16.73 3.41
N ARG A 102 30.33 -15.45 3.85
CA ARG A 102 31.60 -14.72 3.93
C ARG A 102 32.30 -14.78 5.27
N LEU A 103 31.56 -14.57 6.35
CA LEU A 103 32.16 -14.39 7.67
C LEU A 103 32.26 -15.69 8.46
N ARG A 104 31.30 -16.55 8.32
CA ARG A 104 31.21 -17.84 9.01
C ARG A 104 30.13 -18.66 8.37
N TYR A 105 30.48 -19.83 7.85
CA TYR A 105 29.46 -20.76 7.38
C TYR A 105 28.56 -21.18 8.55
N ARG A 106 27.26 -20.96 8.38
CA ARG A 106 26.23 -21.46 9.29
C ARG A 106 25.18 -22.14 8.46
N LYS A 107 24.85 -23.37 8.80
CA LYS A 107 23.72 -24.09 8.15
C LYS A 107 22.48 -23.18 8.14
N PRO A 108 21.75 -23.09 7.03
CA PRO A 108 20.48 -22.37 7.00
C PRO A 108 19.55 -22.99 8.05
N ARG A 109 19.02 -22.17 8.95
CA ARG A 109 17.94 -22.61 9.84
C ARG A 109 16.66 -22.53 9.01
N PHE A 110 16.21 -23.65 8.51
CA PHE A 110 14.86 -23.79 7.97
C PHE A 110 13.91 -23.85 9.16
N ASN A 111 13.43 -22.68 9.59
CA ASN A 111 12.38 -22.66 10.58
C ASN A 111 11.11 -23.16 9.91
N ASN A 112 10.68 -24.32 10.28
CA ASN A 112 9.31 -24.80 10.09
C ASN A 112 8.35 -23.99 10.96
N ARG A 113 8.26 -22.67 10.68
CA ARG A 113 7.32 -21.78 11.36
C ARG A 113 5.86 -22.06 10.96
N VAL A 114 5.63 -22.98 10.03
CA VAL A 114 4.29 -23.39 9.64
C VAL A 114 3.53 -23.93 10.84
N HIS A 115 4.14 -24.81 11.63
CA HIS A 115 3.52 -25.41 12.82
C HIS A 115 3.47 -24.49 14.05
N SER A 116 4.22 -23.40 14.07
CA SER A 116 4.20 -22.42 15.17
C SER A 116 3.25 -21.25 14.95
N LYS A 117 2.49 -21.24 13.88
CA LYS A 117 1.51 -20.18 13.59
C LYS A 117 0.22 -20.47 14.33
N LYS A 118 -0.18 -19.55 15.18
CA LYS A 118 -1.49 -19.58 15.86
C LYS A 118 -2.61 -19.39 14.84
N ASN A 119 -3.80 -19.88 15.15
CA ASN A 119 -5.00 -19.60 14.38
C ASN A 119 -5.18 -18.09 14.19
N GLY A 120 -5.61 -17.66 13.01
CA GLY A 120 -5.73 -16.23 12.67
C GLY A 120 -4.41 -15.50 12.38
N TRP A 121 -3.28 -16.21 12.27
CA TRP A 121 -2.01 -15.58 11.92
C TRP A 121 -2.07 -15.00 10.51
N LEU A 122 -1.76 -13.70 10.40
CA LEU A 122 -1.60 -13.00 9.13
C LEU A 122 -0.13 -12.67 8.88
N ALA A 123 0.27 -12.69 7.60
CA ALA A 123 1.59 -12.23 7.21
C ALA A 123 1.80 -10.76 7.67
N PRO A 124 2.98 -10.40 8.22
CA PRO A 124 3.22 -9.04 8.72
C PRO A 124 2.92 -7.93 7.70
N SER A 125 3.13 -8.18 6.41
CA SER A 125 2.79 -7.23 5.34
C SER A 125 1.28 -7.03 5.20
N VAL A 126 0.48 -8.09 5.31
CA VAL A 126 -0.98 -8.03 5.28
C VAL A 126 -1.50 -7.33 6.52
N LYS A 127 -1.03 -7.74 7.71
CA LYS A 127 -1.38 -7.10 8.98
C LYS A 127 -1.10 -5.59 8.95
N GLN A 128 0.06 -5.18 8.44
CA GLN A 128 0.44 -3.77 8.34
C GLN A 128 -0.50 -2.99 7.40
N LYS A 129 -0.91 -3.57 6.26
CA LYS A 129 -1.88 -2.93 5.37
C LYS A 129 -3.24 -2.75 6.05
N ILE A 130 -3.78 -3.81 6.67
CA ILE A 130 -5.05 -3.76 7.43
C ILE A 130 -4.97 -2.70 8.54
N GLN A 131 -3.88 -2.67 9.32
CA GLN A 131 -3.69 -1.65 10.34
C GLN A 131 -3.62 -0.23 9.76
N THR A 132 -3.14 -0.06 8.53
CA THR A 132 -3.16 1.25 7.88
C THR A 132 -4.60 1.68 7.54
N HIS A 133 -5.46 0.77 7.07
CA HIS A 133 -6.88 1.05 6.85
C HIS A 133 -7.58 1.50 8.14
N PHE A 134 -7.32 0.81 9.26
CA PHE A 134 -7.86 1.24 10.55
C PHE A 134 -7.36 2.63 10.94
N LYS A 135 -6.06 2.85 10.82
CA LYS A 135 -5.44 4.10 11.19
C LYS A 135 -6.03 5.31 10.46
N VAL A 136 -6.27 5.18 9.15
CA VAL A 136 -6.82 6.30 8.38
C VAL A 136 -8.27 6.57 8.73
N VAL A 137 -9.09 5.55 9.00
CA VAL A 137 -10.47 5.73 9.49
C VAL A 137 -10.47 6.40 10.86
N GLU A 138 -9.64 5.92 11.79
CA GLU A 138 -9.48 6.52 13.12
C GLU A 138 -9.04 7.99 13.06
N ASP A 139 -8.12 8.32 12.14
CA ASP A 139 -7.62 9.69 11.97
C ASP A 139 -8.73 10.64 11.48
N ILE A 140 -9.69 10.15 10.67
CA ILE A 140 -10.84 10.96 10.24
C ILE A 140 -11.86 11.11 11.38
N HIS A 141 -12.09 10.09 12.18
CA HIS A 141 -12.93 10.21 13.39
C HIS A 141 -12.40 11.23 14.42
N LYS A 142 -11.09 11.47 14.45
CA LYS A 142 -10.47 12.52 15.26
C LYS A 142 -10.59 13.91 14.64
N LEU A 143 -11.00 14.00 13.39
CA LEU A 143 -11.05 15.23 12.62
C LEU A 143 -12.48 15.73 12.37
N LEU A 144 -13.41 14.78 12.17
CA LEU A 144 -14.82 15.01 11.84
C LEU A 144 -15.75 14.16 12.71
N PRO A 145 -16.92 14.67 13.10
CA PRO A 145 -17.91 13.92 13.87
C PRO A 145 -18.68 12.94 12.95
N ILE A 146 -18.02 11.84 12.59
CA ILE A 146 -18.59 10.81 11.68
C ILE A 146 -19.71 10.06 12.38
N THR A 147 -20.91 10.02 11.77
CA THR A 147 -22.08 9.30 12.29
C THR A 147 -22.26 7.93 11.65
N LYS A 148 -21.75 7.74 10.42
CA LYS A 148 -21.89 6.51 9.63
C LYS A 148 -20.65 6.21 8.82
N ILE A 149 -20.26 4.95 8.74
CA ILE A 149 -19.17 4.47 7.88
C ILE A 149 -19.75 3.50 6.85
N VAL A 150 -19.40 3.68 5.59
CA VAL A 150 -19.69 2.71 4.52
C VAL A 150 -18.37 2.26 3.89
N VAL A 151 -18.13 0.96 3.88
CA VAL A 151 -16.89 0.37 3.38
C VAL A 151 -17.16 -0.45 2.14
N GLU A 152 -16.43 -0.19 1.07
CA GLU A 152 -16.41 -1.12 -0.06
C GLU A 152 -15.49 -2.29 0.26
N THR A 153 -16.03 -3.50 0.21
CA THR A 153 -15.26 -4.72 0.36
C THR A 153 -15.50 -5.62 -0.85
N ALA A 154 -14.51 -5.72 -1.71
CA ALA A 154 -14.57 -6.64 -2.84
C ALA A 154 -14.46 -8.09 -2.36
N SER A 155 -15.34 -8.95 -2.87
CA SER A 155 -15.23 -10.39 -2.77
C SER A 155 -14.78 -10.92 -4.12
N PHE A 156 -13.55 -11.43 -4.19
CA PHE A 156 -13.01 -12.00 -5.41
C PHE A 156 -13.03 -13.52 -5.31
N ASP A 157 -13.80 -14.14 -6.17
CA ASP A 157 -13.77 -15.57 -6.40
C ASP A 157 -12.66 -15.87 -7.42
N ILE A 158 -11.53 -16.37 -6.91
CA ILE A 158 -10.36 -16.68 -7.75
C ILE A 158 -10.64 -17.78 -8.74
N GLN A 159 -11.47 -18.75 -8.38
CA GLN A 159 -11.81 -19.88 -9.29
C GLN A 159 -12.70 -19.36 -10.41
N LYS A 160 -13.71 -18.55 -10.09
CA LYS A 160 -14.58 -17.93 -11.10
C LYS A 160 -13.87 -16.91 -11.98
N ILE A 161 -12.84 -16.21 -11.45
CA ILE A 161 -11.98 -15.34 -12.28
C ILE A 161 -11.17 -16.15 -13.30
N LYS A 162 -10.76 -17.38 -12.93
CA LYS A 162 -10.04 -18.29 -13.85
C LYS A 162 -10.95 -18.98 -14.85
N ASN A 163 -12.09 -19.44 -14.37
CA ASN A 163 -13.13 -20.09 -15.15
C ASN A 163 -14.48 -19.45 -14.82
N PRO A 164 -15.01 -18.54 -15.69
CA PRO A 164 -16.28 -17.87 -15.48
C PRO A 164 -17.48 -18.83 -15.38
N GLU A 165 -17.38 -20.00 -16.00
CA GLU A 165 -18.44 -21.00 -16.07
C GLU A 165 -18.47 -21.97 -14.88
N ILE A 166 -17.56 -21.80 -13.91
CA ILE A 166 -17.47 -22.72 -12.76
C ILE A 166 -18.73 -22.66 -11.88
N HIS A 167 -19.28 -23.84 -11.58
CA HIS A 167 -20.50 -23.99 -10.78
C HIS A 167 -20.36 -25.09 -9.71
N ASN A 168 -21.10 -24.94 -8.62
CA ASN A 168 -21.33 -25.93 -7.56
C ASN A 168 -20.13 -26.82 -7.19
N GLU A 169 -20.20 -28.12 -7.49
CA GLU A 169 -19.19 -29.13 -7.15
C GLU A 169 -17.83 -28.89 -7.82
N GLU A 170 -17.79 -28.22 -8.98
CA GLU A 170 -16.54 -27.91 -9.68
C GLU A 170 -15.59 -27.04 -8.86
N TYR A 171 -16.13 -26.26 -7.88
CA TYR A 171 -15.32 -25.51 -6.92
C TYR A 171 -14.44 -26.41 -6.05
N GLN A 172 -14.82 -27.66 -5.86
CA GLN A 172 -14.06 -28.65 -5.09
C GLN A 172 -13.08 -29.41 -5.98
N GLN A 173 -13.28 -29.40 -7.30
CA GLN A 173 -12.49 -30.07 -8.32
C GLN A 173 -11.43 -29.13 -8.93
N GLY A 174 -10.56 -28.56 -8.09
CA GLY A 174 -9.48 -27.68 -8.57
C GLY A 174 -8.51 -28.41 -9.50
N GLU A 175 -7.83 -27.67 -10.40
CA GLU A 175 -6.89 -28.18 -11.42
C GLU A 175 -5.83 -29.18 -10.90
N GLN A 176 -5.55 -29.17 -9.59
CA GLN A 176 -4.56 -30.03 -8.96
C GLN A 176 -5.18 -31.24 -8.23
N LEU A 177 -6.48 -31.42 -8.32
CA LEU A 177 -7.15 -32.55 -7.68
C LEU A 177 -6.66 -33.87 -8.30
N GLY A 178 -6.32 -34.82 -7.46
CA GLY A 178 -5.79 -36.14 -7.88
C GLY A 178 -4.29 -36.14 -8.15
N PHE A 179 -3.58 -35.03 -8.12
CA PHE A 179 -2.13 -34.99 -8.26
C PHE A 179 -1.42 -35.03 -6.90
N TRP A 180 -0.38 -35.84 -6.80
CA TRP A 180 0.44 -35.99 -5.60
C TRP A 180 1.05 -34.67 -5.13
N ASN A 181 1.48 -33.82 -6.08
CA ASN A 181 2.05 -32.50 -5.78
C ASN A 181 1.99 -31.59 -7.02
N VAL A 182 2.32 -30.32 -6.82
CA VAL A 182 2.30 -29.32 -7.91
C VAL A 182 3.27 -29.62 -9.04
N ARG A 183 4.35 -30.36 -8.78
CA ARG A 183 5.31 -30.77 -9.82
C ARG A 183 4.67 -31.75 -10.79
N GLU A 184 4.02 -32.77 -10.26
CA GLU A 184 3.33 -33.79 -11.10
C GLU A 184 2.21 -33.16 -11.92
N TYR A 185 1.43 -32.25 -11.32
CA TYR A 185 0.43 -31.49 -12.07
C TYR A 185 1.05 -30.68 -13.22
N VAL A 186 2.18 -29.99 -12.99
CA VAL A 186 2.83 -29.18 -14.03
C VAL A 186 3.40 -30.05 -15.15
N LEU A 187 4.02 -31.18 -14.82
CA LEU A 187 4.50 -32.14 -15.81
C LEU A 187 3.34 -32.68 -16.69
N PHE A 188 2.24 -33.07 -16.07
CA PHE A 188 1.04 -33.50 -16.77
C PHE A 188 0.46 -32.41 -17.67
N ARG A 189 0.25 -31.19 -17.11
CA ARG A 189 -0.28 -30.05 -17.87
C ARG A 189 0.56 -29.76 -19.13
N ASP A 190 1.86 -29.87 -19.00
CA ASP A 190 2.82 -29.61 -20.08
C ASP A 190 3.09 -30.85 -20.94
N ASN A 191 2.25 -31.88 -20.82
CA ASN A 191 2.34 -33.17 -21.56
C ASN A 191 3.72 -33.83 -21.43
N HIS A 192 4.33 -33.77 -20.25
CA HIS A 192 5.68 -34.29 -20.00
C HIS A 192 6.71 -33.87 -21.08
N THR A 193 6.57 -32.65 -21.61
CA THR A 193 7.39 -32.14 -22.70
C THR A 193 8.04 -30.81 -22.31
N CYS A 194 9.32 -30.63 -22.63
CA CYS A 194 10.01 -29.36 -22.43
C CYS A 194 9.33 -28.26 -23.24
N GLN A 195 8.85 -27.23 -22.55
CA GLN A 195 8.15 -26.12 -23.20
C GLN A 195 9.08 -25.14 -23.93
N CYS A 196 10.39 -25.26 -23.75
CA CYS A 196 11.39 -24.48 -24.48
C CYS A 196 11.77 -25.11 -25.80
N CYS A 197 12.36 -26.31 -25.79
CA CYS A 197 12.82 -26.98 -27.00
C CYS A 197 11.77 -27.92 -27.64
N LYS A 198 10.60 -28.11 -27.00
CA LYS A 198 9.54 -28.99 -27.48
C LYS A 198 10.01 -30.40 -27.76
N GLY A 199 10.88 -30.96 -26.92
CA GLY A 199 11.42 -32.33 -27.05
C GLY A 199 12.64 -32.45 -27.99
N LYS A 200 13.08 -31.38 -28.66
CA LYS A 200 14.19 -31.47 -29.66
C LYS A 200 15.52 -31.91 -29.02
N SER A 201 15.76 -31.63 -27.74
CA SER A 201 17.00 -32.08 -27.06
C SER A 201 17.07 -33.58 -26.79
N LYS A 202 15.96 -34.32 -26.94
CA LYS A 202 15.85 -35.74 -26.60
C LYS A 202 16.24 -36.09 -25.15
N ASP A 203 16.30 -35.10 -24.29
CA ASP A 203 16.68 -35.27 -22.89
C ASP A 203 15.54 -35.89 -22.10
N LYS A 204 15.83 -36.99 -21.38
CA LYS A 204 14.86 -37.77 -20.61
C LYS A 204 14.50 -37.12 -19.27
N ILE A 205 15.36 -36.21 -18.76
CA ILE A 205 15.18 -35.58 -17.43
C ILE A 205 14.38 -34.30 -17.60
N LEU A 206 13.24 -34.24 -16.93
CA LEU A 206 12.39 -33.05 -16.90
C LEU A 206 12.42 -32.37 -15.53
N ASN A 207 12.62 -31.07 -15.56
CA ASN A 207 12.64 -30.19 -14.38
C ASN A 207 11.47 -29.21 -14.45
N VAL A 208 10.89 -28.92 -13.29
CA VAL A 208 9.89 -27.85 -13.16
C VAL A 208 10.58 -26.56 -12.75
N HIS A 209 10.56 -25.60 -13.66
CA HIS A 209 11.25 -24.31 -13.55
C HIS A 209 10.30 -23.19 -13.16
N HIS A 210 10.78 -22.21 -12.40
CA HIS A 210 10.02 -21.00 -12.03
C HIS A 210 10.20 -19.91 -13.07
N ILE A 211 9.15 -19.53 -13.81
CA ILE A 211 9.15 -18.46 -14.80
C ILE A 211 9.59 -17.13 -14.15
N LYS A 212 8.98 -16.79 -13.02
CA LYS A 212 9.50 -15.76 -12.10
C LYS A 212 10.08 -16.45 -10.88
N SER A 213 11.16 -15.94 -10.37
CA SER A 213 11.86 -16.57 -9.25
C SER A 213 10.89 -17.06 -8.16
N ARG A 214 11.20 -18.19 -7.54
CA ARG A 214 10.41 -18.73 -6.41
C ARG A 214 10.09 -17.69 -5.34
N LYS A 215 10.92 -16.70 -5.21
CA LYS A 215 10.84 -15.61 -4.23
C LYS A 215 9.73 -14.61 -4.55
N THR A 216 9.55 -14.28 -5.83
CA THR A 216 8.56 -13.29 -6.30
C THR A 216 7.30 -13.95 -6.83
N GLY A 217 7.41 -15.15 -7.44
CA GLY A 217 6.32 -15.90 -8.05
C GLY A 217 5.73 -16.99 -7.17
N GLY A 218 6.52 -17.56 -6.26
CA GLY A 218 6.11 -18.71 -5.45
C GLY A 218 5.97 -19.99 -6.26
N ASN A 219 5.38 -21.04 -5.67
CA ASN A 219 5.12 -22.34 -6.30
C ASN A 219 3.73 -22.42 -6.95
N ALA A 220 3.13 -21.29 -7.32
CA ALA A 220 1.85 -21.31 -8.01
C ALA A 220 1.99 -22.00 -9.38
N PRO A 221 1.07 -22.87 -9.79
CA PRO A 221 1.17 -23.59 -11.08
C PRO A 221 1.41 -22.66 -12.26
N ASN A 222 0.77 -21.50 -12.29
CA ASN A 222 0.93 -20.48 -13.33
C ASN A 222 2.31 -19.77 -13.32
N ASN A 223 3.16 -20.05 -12.36
CA ASN A 223 4.54 -19.57 -12.29
C ASN A 223 5.55 -20.69 -12.62
N LEU A 224 5.08 -21.89 -12.89
CA LEU A 224 5.89 -23.07 -13.12
C LEU A 224 5.76 -23.55 -14.56
N ILE A 225 6.83 -24.13 -15.10
CA ILE A 225 6.89 -24.64 -16.46
C ILE A 225 7.85 -25.82 -16.51
N THR A 226 7.57 -26.79 -17.41
CA THR A 226 8.42 -27.94 -17.61
C THR A 226 9.55 -27.61 -18.58
N LEU A 227 10.79 -27.85 -18.18
CA LEU A 227 11.99 -27.76 -19.00
C LEU A 227 12.79 -29.07 -18.90
N CYS A 228 13.42 -29.49 -19.99
CA CYS A 228 14.41 -30.58 -19.95
C CYS A 228 15.69 -30.10 -19.25
N GLU A 229 16.53 -31.01 -18.82
CA GLU A 229 17.74 -30.70 -18.06
C GLU A 229 18.67 -29.76 -18.83
N THR A 230 18.87 -30.01 -20.11
CA THR A 230 19.67 -29.16 -21.00
C THR A 230 19.18 -27.72 -21.06
N CYS A 231 17.87 -27.51 -21.33
CA CYS A 231 17.28 -26.20 -21.38
C CYS A 231 17.29 -25.51 -19.99
N HIS A 232 17.08 -26.28 -18.92
CA HIS A 232 17.08 -25.75 -17.55
C HIS A 232 18.48 -25.28 -17.13
N LYS A 233 19.53 -26.07 -17.42
CA LYS A 233 20.92 -25.68 -17.18
C LYS A 233 21.33 -24.49 -18.04
N GLY A 234 20.97 -24.52 -19.33
CA GLY A 234 21.24 -23.44 -20.27
C GLY A 234 20.62 -22.11 -19.85
N TYR A 235 19.38 -22.13 -19.35
CA TYR A 235 18.73 -20.93 -18.82
C TYR A 235 19.48 -20.34 -17.60
N HIS A 236 19.90 -21.20 -16.67
CA HIS A 236 20.65 -20.73 -15.51
C HIS A 236 22.06 -20.23 -15.83
N ASN A 237 22.66 -20.71 -16.89
CA ASN A 237 23.96 -20.29 -17.40
C ASN A 237 23.87 -19.11 -18.38
N GLY A 238 22.66 -18.68 -18.74
CA GLY A 238 22.46 -17.59 -19.69
C GLY A 238 22.67 -17.95 -21.16
N THR A 239 22.82 -19.24 -21.49
CA THR A 239 22.98 -19.72 -22.88
C THR A 239 21.65 -20.02 -23.59
N VAL A 240 20.56 -20.14 -22.84
CA VAL A 240 19.21 -20.38 -23.34
C VAL A 240 18.26 -19.35 -22.76
N GLU A 241 17.49 -18.69 -23.60
CA GLU A 241 16.39 -17.82 -23.19
C GLU A 241 15.06 -18.54 -23.33
N LEU A 242 14.14 -18.26 -22.40
CA LEU A 242 12.77 -18.75 -22.53
C LEU A 242 12.08 -18.04 -23.69
N PRO A 243 11.30 -18.77 -24.53
CA PRO A 243 10.50 -18.16 -25.58
C PRO A 243 9.63 -17.00 -25.04
N LYS A 244 9.53 -15.91 -25.79
CA LYS A 244 8.74 -14.71 -25.39
C LYS A 244 7.26 -15.01 -25.13
N THR A 245 6.75 -16.11 -25.68
CA THR A 245 5.40 -16.65 -25.45
C THR A 245 5.22 -17.21 -24.05
N ILE A 246 6.32 -17.64 -23.39
CA ILE A 246 6.30 -18.19 -22.05
C ILE A 246 6.24 -17.05 -21.03
N LYS A 247 5.04 -16.68 -20.63
CA LYS A 247 4.79 -15.66 -19.61
C LYS A 247 4.11 -16.29 -18.40
N ARG A 248 4.45 -15.77 -17.22
CA ARG A 248 3.72 -16.14 -16.02
C ARG A 248 2.24 -15.78 -16.19
N GLY A 249 1.35 -16.70 -15.80
CA GLY A 249 -0.08 -16.44 -15.75
C GLY A 249 -0.48 -15.37 -14.70
N MET A 250 -1.77 -15.15 -14.59
CA MET A 250 -2.37 -14.10 -13.77
C MET A 250 -1.95 -14.19 -12.29
N SER A 251 -1.73 -13.05 -11.63
CA SER A 251 -1.38 -12.97 -10.21
C SER A 251 -2.61 -12.61 -9.38
N PHE A 252 -2.97 -13.45 -8.42
CA PHE A 252 -4.12 -13.26 -7.53
C PHE A 252 -3.77 -12.68 -6.16
N LYS A 253 -2.59 -12.05 -6.01
CA LYS A 253 -2.15 -11.48 -4.73
C LYS A 253 -3.12 -10.44 -4.18
N ASP A 254 -3.59 -9.56 -5.04
CA ASP A 254 -4.49 -8.48 -4.65
C ASP A 254 -5.89 -9.04 -4.33
N ALA A 255 -6.40 -9.98 -5.11
CA ALA A 255 -7.65 -10.69 -4.83
C ALA A 255 -7.60 -11.45 -3.50
N THR A 256 -6.49 -12.16 -3.22
CA THR A 256 -6.28 -12.84 -1.94
C THR A 256 -6.25 -11.85 -0.78
N PHE A 257 -5.57 -10.71 -0.95
CA PHE A 257 -5.55 -9.66 0.06
C PHE A 257 -6.95 -9.13 0.34
N MET A 258 -7.73 -8.83 -0.70
CA MET A 258 -9.09 -8.31 -0.57
C MET A 258 -10.03 -9.32 0.11
N GLY A 259 -9.89 -10.62 -0.18
CA GLY A 259 -10.62 -11.68 0.53
C GLY A 259 -10.33 -11.72 2.03
N ILE A 260 -9.07 -11.52 2.46
CA ILE A 260 -8.70 -11.39 3.87
C ILE A 260 -9.24 -10.08 4.45
N MET A 261 -9.16 -9.00 3.69
CA MET A 261 -9.58 -7.66 4.07
C MET A 261 -11.06 -7.63 4.46
N ARG A 262 -11.94 -8.23 3.67
CA ARG A 262 -13.38 -8.28 3.91
C ARG A 262 -13.73 -8.74 5.32
N ARG A 263 -13.12 -9.84 5.78
CA ARG A 263 -13.41 -10.41 7.10
C ARG A 263 -12.73 -9.63 8.23
N SER A 264 -11.45 -9.31 8.05
CA SER A 264 -10.64 -8.74 9.13
C SER A 264 -10.87 -7.26 9.35
N PHE A 265 -11.16 -6.49 8.30
CA PHE A 265 -11.35 -5.06 8.41
C PHE A 265 -12.78 -4.69 8.79
N TYR A 266 -13.75 -5.17 8.01
CA TYR A 266 -15.16 -4.86 8.24
C TYR A 266 -15.66 -5.31 9.62
N ASN A 267 -15.41 -6.58 9.99
CA ASN A 267 -15.86 -7.10 11.28
C ASN A 267 -15.27 -6.31 12.44
N ARG A 268 -13.98 -6.01 12.37
CA ARG A 268 -13.31 -5.24 13.41
C ARG A 268 -13.77 -3.77 13.45
N LEU A 269 -14.12 -3.15 12.33
CA LEU A 269 -14.73 -1.81 12.36
C LEU A 269 -16.07 -1.85 13.08
N LYS A 270 -16.89 -2.88 12.86
CA LYS A 270 -18.17 -3.08 13.54
C LYS A 270 -18.05 -3.25 15.06
N GLU A 271 -16.94 -3.83 15.54
CA GLU A 271 -16.65 -3.93 16.97
C GLU A 271 -16.35 -2.57 17.61
N ILE A 272 -15.83 -1.61 16.83
CA ILE A 272 -15.36 -0.31 17.33
C ILE A 272 -16.42 0.77 17.15
N TYR A 273 -17.13 0.75 16.01
CA TYR A 273 -18.08 1.78 15.61
C TYR A 273 -19.49 1.20 15.43
N PRO A 274 -20.55 1.84 15.95
CA PRO A 274 -21.91 1.28 15.93
C PRO A 274 -22.52 1.23 14.52
N ASN A 275 -22.24 2.22 13.67
CA ASN A 275 -22.91 2.41 12.39
C ASN A 275 -21.97 2.12 11.20
N VAL A 276 -21.59 0.85 11.01
CA VAL A 276 -20.75 0.42 9.90
C VAL A 276 -21.51 -0.44 8.93
N PHE A 277 -21.52 -0.05 7.67
CA PHE A 277 -22.20 -0.72 6.57
C PHE A 277 -21.18 -1.17 5.50
N MET A 278 -21.61 -2.09 4.66
CA MET A 278 -20.79 -2.64 3.60
C MET A 278 -21.46 -2.42 2.25
N THR A 279 -20.69 -2.07 1.23
CA THR A 279 -21.12 -2.00 -0.17
C THR A 279 -20.20 -2.82 -1.07
N TYR A 280 -20.60 -2.95 -2.33
CA TYR A 280 -19.86 -3.76 -3.33
C TYR A 280 -19.38 -2.91 -4.48
N GLY A 281 -18.24 -3.27 -5.08
CA GLY A 281 -17.59 -2.50 -6.14
C GLY A 281 -18.42 -2.32 -7.42
N TYR A 282 -19.35 -3.25 -7.73
CA TYR A 282 -20.26 -3.06 -8.86
C TYR A 282 -21.26 -1.92 -8.62
N ILE A 283 -21.74 -1.75 -7.38
CA ILE A 283 -22.63 -0.65 -7.00
C ILE A 283 -21.88 0.68 -7.11
N THR A 284 -20.65 0.75 -6.58
CA THR A 284 -19.79 1.94 -6.68
C THR A 284 -19.55 2.32 -8.14
N LYS A 285 -19.21 1.33 -8.99
CA LYS A 285 -19.00 1.53 -10.43
C LYS A 285 -20.25 2.06 -11.12
N ASP A 286 -21.42 1.44 -10.89
CA ASP A 286 -22.70 1.84 -11.48
C ASP A 286 -23.06 3.28 -11.06
N THR A 287 -22.99 3.58 -9.77
CA THR A 287 -23.23 4.94 -9.23
C THR A 287 -22.30 5.96 -9.90
N ARG A 288 -21.00 5.66 -10.00
CA ARG A 288 -20.03 6.57 -10.62
C ARG A 288 -20.35 6.85 -12.08
N ILE A 289 -20.71 5.82 -12.86
CA ILE A 289 -21.07 5.95 -14.28
C ILE A 289 -22.37 6.75 -14.44
N LYS A 290 -23.40 6.47 -13.64
CA LYS A 290 -24.69 7.20 -13.67
C LYS A 290 -24.52 8.71 -13.41
N HIS A 291 -23.54 9.10 -12.62
CA HIS A 291 -23.25 10.49 -12.29
C HIS A 291 -22.11 11.10 -13.13
N ASN A 292 -21.65 10.42 -14.19
CA ASN A 292 -20.57 10.87 -15.08
C ASN A 292 -19.30 11.31 -14.32
N LEU A 293 -18.95 10.59 -13.24
CA LEU A 293 -17.80 10.93 -12.43
C LEU A 293 -16.54 10.19 -12.94
N PRO A 294 -15.35 10.84 -12.93
CA PRO A 294 -14.11 10.19 -13.29
C PRO A 294 -13.72 9.09 -12.30
N LYS A 295 -12.83 8.19 -12.73
CA LYS A 295 -12.36 7.08 -11.88
C LYS A 295 -11.16 7.50 -11.06
N ASP A 296 -11.39 7.80 -9.80
CA ASP A 296 -10.38 8.05 -8.79
C ASP A 296 -10.81 7.45 -7.45
N HIS A 297 -9.86 7.07 -6.59
CA HIS A 297 -10.16 6.40 -5.32
C HIS A 297 -10.98 7.27 -4.36
N TYR A 298 -10.72 8.57 -4.28
CA TYR A 298 -11.50 9.49 -3.44
C TYR A 298 -12.89 9.75 -4.03
N ILE A 299 -13.08 9.68 -5.36
CA ILE A 299 -14.37 9.79 -6.03
C ILE A 299 -15.20 8.51 -5.81
N ASP A 300 -14.57 7.34 -5.97
CA ASP A 300 -15.23 6.07 -5.64
C ASP A 300 -15.65 6.06 -4.16
N ALA A 301 -14.83 6.58 -3.24
CA ALA A 301 -15.21 6.75 -1.84
C ALA A 301 -16.39 7.71 -1.63
N ARG A 302 -16.51 8.78 -2.42
CA ARG A 302 -17.69 9.67 -2.40
C ARG A 302 -18.94 8.95 -2.87
N CYS A 303 -18.87 8.12 -3.91
CA CYS A 303 -19.97 7.26 -4.33
C CYS A 303 -20.37 6.27 -3.22
N ILE A 304 -19.39 5.67 -2.55
CA ILE A 304 -19.58 4.74 -1.43
C ILE A 304 -20.28 5.41 -0.25
N SER A 305 -20.02 6.69 0.01
CA SER A 305 -20.73 7.42 1.08
C SER A 305 -22.24 7.57 0.85
N GLY A 306 -22.71 7.33 -0.38
CA GLY A 306 -24.11 7.49 -0.79
C GLY A 306 -24.45 8.91 -1.26
N ASN A 307 -23.48 9.81 -1.34
CA ASN A 307 -23.68 11.20 -1.74
C ASN A 307 -22.78 11.57 -2.95
N PRO A 308 -22.98 10.95 -4.13
CA PRO A 308 -22.12 11.17 -5.31
C PRO A 308 -22.15 12.62 -5.81
N ASN A 309 -23.28 13.32 -5.59
CA ASN A 309 -23.52 14.72 -5.99
C ASN A 309 -23.07 15.75 -4.95
N ALA A 310 -22.51 15.34 -3.81
CA ALA A 310 -22.02 16.28 -2.82
C ALA A 310 -20.99 17.24 -3.44
N GLU A 311 -21.14 18.54 -3.16
CA GLU A 311 -20.23 19.59 -3.64
C GLU A 311 -18.78 19.26 -3.23
N PRO A 312 -17.85 19.07 -4.18
CA PRO A 312 -16.48 18.67 -3.86
C PRO A 312 -15.70 19.80 -3.22
N LEU A 313 -14.67 19.45 -2.44
CA LEU A 313 -13.80 20.42 -1.76
C LEU A 313 -12.93 21.29 -2.67
N GLY A 314 -12.82 21.00 -3.96
CA GLY A 314 -11.85 21.63 -4.87
C GLY A 314 -10.41 21.13 -4.70
N TYR A 315 -10.15 20.28 -3.73
CA TYR A 315 -8.86 19.60 -3.50
C TYR A 315 -9.05 18.28 -2.76
N TYR A 316 -8.03 17.43 -2.82
CA TYR A 316 -7.96 16.22 -2.00
C TYR A 316 -6.60 16.10 -1.32
N PHE A 317 -6.53 15.27 -0.29
CA PHE A 317 -5.28 14.94 0.38
C PHE A 317 -4.68 13.67 -0.22
N TYR A 318 -3.53 13.81 -0.88
CA TYR A 318 -2.74 12.65 -1.24
C TYR A 318 -1.87 12.26 -0.05
N GLN A 319 -1.98 11.01 0.37
CA GLN A 319 -1.23 10.49 1.51
C GLN A 319 -0.41 9.28 1.10
N LYS A 320 0.76 9.12 1.68
CA LYS A 320 1.63 7.97 1.42
C LYS A 320 2.12 7.36 2.71
N LYS A 321 1.91 6.05 2.83
CA LYS A 321 2.45 5.29 3.95
C LYS A 321 3.93 5.03 3.73
N VAL A 322 4.78 5.66 4.54
CA VAL A 322 6.23 5.56 4.43
C VAL A 322 6.83 4.76 5.59
N ARG A 323 8.03 4.22 5.36
CA ARG A 323 8.80 3.55 6.39
C ARG A 323 9.60 4.56 7.20
N CYS A 324 9.30 4.69 8.48
CA CYS A 324 10.00 5.62 9.37
C CYS A 324 11.34 5.08 9.92
N HIS A 325 11.54 3.76 10.00
CA HIS A 325 12.73 3.15 10.57
C HIS A 325 13.53 2.41 9.51
N ASN A 326 14.64 3.00 9.09
CA ASN A 326 15.63 2.35 8.24
C ASN A 326 16.75 1.81 9.11
N ARG A 327 16.85 0.49 9.22
CA ARG A 327 17.99 -0.13 9.87
C ARG A 327 19.22 0.04 8.99
N GLN A 328 20.27 0.66 9.54
CA GLN A 328 21.55 0.72 8.89
C GLN A 328 22.12 -0.70 8.72
N ILE A 329 22.56 -1.02 7.52
CA ILE A 329 23.19 -2.29 7.20
C ILE A 329 24.60 -1.97 6.69
N HIS A 330 25.61 -2.69 7.18
CA HIS A 330 26.95 -2.59 6.63
C HIS A 330 26.96 -3.11 5.19
N LYS A 331 27.72 -2.47 4.32
CA LYS A 331 27.92 -2.96 2.95
C LYS A 331 28.47 -4.38 2.99
N SER A 332 27.93 -5.25 2.16
CA SER A 332 28.33 -6.65 2.08
C SER A 332 29.71 -6.85 1.43
N ASN A 333 30.17 -5.88 0.63
CA ASN A 333 31.46 -5.89 -0.04
C ASN A 333 32.49 -5.16 0.82
N ILE A 334 33.19 -5.92 1.65
CA ILE A 334 34.36 -5.43 2.37
C ILE A 334 35.54 -6.07 1.66
N LEU A 335 36.38 -5.25 1.04
CA LEU A 335 37.71 -5.69 0.56
C LEU A 335 38.48 -6.24 1.75
N LYS A 336 39.33 -7.27 1.51
CA LYS A 336 40.21 -7.85 2.53
C LYS A 336 41.02 -6.73 3.19
N GLY A 337 40.94 -6.59 4.51
CA GLY A 337 41.57 -5.48 5.24
C GLY A 337 40.83 -4.14 5.27
N GLY A 338 39.68 -4.01 4.58
CA GLY A 338 38.90 -2.78 4.56
C GLY A 338 38.02 -2.57 5.80
N LYS A 339 37.77 -1.31 6.18
CA LYS A 339 36.86 -0.94 7.24
C LYS A 339 35.38 -1.16 6.81
N LYS A 340 34.56 -1.65 7.73
CA LYS A 340 33.12 -1.75 7.51
C LYS A 340 32.52 -0.36 7.28
N LYS A 341 31.90 -0.13 6.13
CA LYS A 341 31.19 1.11 5.82
C LYS A 341 29.68 0.91 5.96
N LEU A 342 28.99 1.89 6.52
CA LEU A 342 27.55 1.94 6.53
C LEU A 342 27.03 2.18 5.10
N ASN A 343 25.92 1.54 4.75
CA ASN A 343 25.30 1.70 3.43
C ASN A 343 24.34 2.89 3.34
N GLN A 344 24.14 3.59 4.46
CA GLN A 344 23.21 4.72 4.56
C GLN A 344 23.85 5.85 5.35
N ALA A 345 23.45 7.08 5.05
CA ALA A 345 23.76 8.25 5.86
C ALA A 345 23.17 8.14 7.27
N SER A 346 23.68 8.95 8.18
CA SER A 346 23.18 9.06 9.56
C SER A 346 21.66 9.34 9.57
N TYR A 347 20.99 8.99 10.68
CA TYR A 347 19.55 9.22 10.86
C TYR A 347 19.18 10.70 10.65
N LEU A 348 19.98 11.60 11.20
CA LEU A 348 19.91 13.03 10.97
C LEU A 348 21.13 13.47 10.14
N VAL A 349 20.87 14.25 9.11
CA VAL A 349 21.91 14.94 8.33
C VAL A 349 21.54 16.42 8.31
N LYS A 350 22.37 17.27 8.89
CA LYS A 350 22.10 18.72 8.97
C LYS A 350 20.70 19.06 9.51
N GLY A 351 20.19 18.28 10.49
CA GLY A 351 18.85 18.47 11.09
C GLY A 351 17.69 17.80 10.35
N PHE A 352 17.90 17.27 9.15
CA PHE A 352 16.86 16.68 8.33
C PHE A 352 16.84 15.14 8.37
N ARG A 353 15.64 14.57 8.27
CA ARG A 353 15.38 13.12 8.21
C ARG A 353 14.87 12.71 6.84
N LEU A 354 14.91 11.42 6.56
CA LEU A 354 14.24 10.86 5.39
C LEU A 354 12.72 11.05 5.52
N PHE A 355 12.08 11.52 4.46
CA PHE A 355 10.66 11.88 4.37
C PHE A 355 10.21 13.10 5.20
N ASP A 356 11.12 13.92 5.70
CA ASP A 356 10.73 15.24 6.22
C ASP A 356 10.13 16.06 5.08
N LYS A 357 9.05 16.82 5.40
CA LYS A 357 8.39 17.75 4.49
C LYS A 357 9.15 19.07 4.55
N VAL A 358 9.60 19.54 3.42
CA VAL A 358 10.42 20.75 3.29
C VAL A 358 9.91 21.66 2.19
N GLU A 359 10.27 22.91 2.26
CA GLU A 359 10.10 23.89 1.20
C GLU A 359 11.43 24.11 0.47
N PHE A 360 11.40 24.08 -0.84
CA PHE A 360 12.54 24.36 -1.72
C PHE A 360 12.08 25.24 -2.87
N GLU A 361 12.64 26.44 -2.97
CA GLU A 361 12.31 27.42 -4.02
C GLU A 361 10.78 27.65 -4.16
N GLY A 362 10.09 27.81 -3.00
CA GLY A 362 8.64 28.01 -2.94
C GLY A 362 7.78 26.75 -3.14
N GLN A 363 8.38 25.60 -3.43
CA GLN A 363 7.66 24.34 -3.65
C GLN A 363 7.73 23.44 -2.42
N ILE A 364 6.60 22.81 -2.08
CA ILE A 364 6.52 21.77 -1.04
C ILE A 364 7.03 20.45 -1.59
N CYS A 365 8.00 19.86 -0.91
CA CYS A 365 8.61 18.60 -1.30
C CYS A 365 9.00 17.73 -0.09
N PHE A 366 9.51 16.53 -0.36
CA PHE A 366 9.89 15.55 0.65
C PHE A 366 11.30 15.02 0.39
N ILE A 367 12.03 14.70 1.45
CA ILE A 367 13.39 14.17 1.37
C ILE A 367 13.35 12.67 1.10
N PHE A 368 13.74 12.24 -0.10
CA PHE A 368 13.78 10.82 -0.49
C PHE A 368 15.16 10.17 -0.30
N ALA A 369 16.23 10.94 -0.37
CA ALA A 369 17.57 10.44 -0.02
C ALA A 369 18.41 11.52 0.65
N ARG A 370 19.38 11.10 1.47
CA ARG A 370 20.29 11.95 2.23
C ARG A 370 21.72 11.54 1.98
N ARG A 371 22.59 12.51 1.77
CA ARG A 371 24.04 12.32 1.69
C ARG A 371 24.68 12.96 2.93
N SER A 372 25.70 12.32 3.48
CA SER A 372 26.43 12.82 4.66
C SER A 372 27.03 14.23 4.44
N SER A 373 27.28 14.60 3.20
CA SER A 373 27.73 15.94 2.79
C SER A 373 26.70 17.05 2.96
N GLY A 374 25.42 16.73 3.26
CA GLY A 374 24.35 17.72 3.40
C GLY A 374 23.60 18.02 2.11
N TYR A 375 23.70 17.14 1.11
CA TYR A 375 22.89 17.21 -0.10
C TYR A 375 21.78 16.17 -0.07
N PHE A 376 20.61 16.52 -0.62
CA PHE A 376 19.38 15.75 -0.54
C PHE A 376 18.76 15.53 -1.92
N ASP A 377 18.18 14.34 -2.12
CA ASP A 377 17.26 14.06 -3.22
C ASP A 377 15.86 14.43 -2.74
N ILE A 378 15.27 15.45 -3.31
CA ILE A 378 13.95 15.98 -2.97
C ILE A 378 12.94 15.71 -4.09
N ARG A 379 11.76 15.28 -3.70
CA ARG A 379 10.70 14.86 -4.61
C ARG A 379 9.33 15.27 -4.08
N LYS A 380 8.33 15.28 -4.97
CA LYS A 380 6.93 15.24 -4.55
C LYS A 380 6.63 13.90 -3.87
N LEU A 381 5.55 13.81 -3.13
CA LEU A 381 5.22 12.59 -2.38
C LEU A 381 4.97 11.37 -3.28
N ASN A 382 4.49 11.56 -4.51
CA ASN A 382 4.34 10.50 -5.52
C ASN A 382 5.67 9.96 -6.07
N GLY A 383 6.81 10.61 -5.76
CA GLY A 383 8.14 10.22 -6.23
C GLY A 383 8.67 11.03 -7.42
N GLU A 384 7.89 11.97 -7.95
CA GLU A 384 8.34 12.90 -9.00
C GLU A 384 9.53 13.72 -8.50
N VAL A 385 10.62 13.71 -9.26
CA VAL A 385 11.89 14.33 -8.86
C VAL A 385 11.81 15.84 -9.07
N ILE A 386 12.03 16.60 -8.00
CA ILE A 386 12.18 18.05 -8.04
C ILE A 386 13.66 18.40 -8.21
N HIS A 387 14.52 17.89 -7.31
CA HIS A 387 15.96 18.12 -7.39
C HIS A 387 16.74 16.96 -6.77
N ARG A 388 17.70 16.38 -7.53
CA ARG A 388 18.45 15.19 -7.09
C ARG A 388 19.55 15.48 -6.09
N SER A 389 19.99 16.73 -5.93
CA SER A 389 21.14 17.14 -5.10
C SER A 389 20.97 18.53 -4.51
N ALA A 390 19.83 18.81 -3.86
CA ALA A 390 19.56 20.09 -3.20
C ALA A 390 20.43 20.25 -1.96
N SER A 391 21.08 21.42 -1.80
CA SER A 391 21.84 21.73 -0.60
C SER A 391 20.88 21.96 0.59
N TRP A 392 21.27 21.47 1.77
CA TRP A 392 20.51 21.67 3.01
C TRP A 392 20.25 23.16 3.36
N LYS A 393 21.16 24.06 2.95
CA LYS A 393 21.04 25.50 3.16
C LYS A 393 19.82 26.12 2.45
N LYS A 394 19.37 25.52 1.33
CA LYS A 394 18.21 25.97 0.56
C LYS A 394 16.88 25.34 1.02
N LEU A 395 16.93 24.44 2.01
CA LEU A 395 15.75 23.74 2.50
C LEU A 395 15.21 24.36 3.78
N LYS A 396 13.91 24.63 3.81
CA LYS A 396 13.20 25.04 5.02
C LYS A 396 12.33 23.88 5.51
N LEU A 397 12.55 23.42 6.74
CA LEU A 397 11.75 22.36 7.34
C LEU A 397 10.34 22.86 7.64
N LEU A 398 9.33 22.24 7.06
CA LEU A 398 7.91 22.53 7.31
C LEU A 398 7.32 21.59 8.36
N GLU A 399 7.59 20.28 8.21
CA GLU A 399 7.10 19.25 9.12
C GLU A 399 8.09 18.09 9.21
N THR A 400 8.32 17.60 10.42
CA THR A 400 9.06 16.36 10.60
C THR A 400 8.23 15.16 10.12
N ARG A 401 8.90 14.19 9.52
CA ARG A 401 8.23 13.01 8.95
C ARG A 401 7.26 12.32 9.90
N LYS A 402 6.15 11.90 9.35
CA LYS A 402 5.19 10.98 9.95
C LYS A 402 5.20 9.64 9.23
N SER A 403 4.63 8.61 9.80
CA SER A 403 4.48 7.32 9.13
C SER A 403 3.47 7.36 7.97
N LEU A 404 2.61 8.36 7.97
CA LEU A 404 1.67 8.72 6.90
C LEU A 404 1.96 10.17 6.54
N SER A 405 2.72 10.38 5.47
CA SER A 405 3.03 11.71 4.94
C SER A 405 1.86 12.19 4.08
N MET A 406 1.63 13.50 4.02
CA MET A 406 0.46 14.10 3.38
C MET A 406 0.86 15.33 2.56
N GLU A 407 0.20 15.49 1.41
CA GLU A 407 0.22 16.73 0.62
C GLU A 407 -1.20 17.03 0.10
N ARG A 408 -1.53 18.30 -0.02
CA ARG A 408 -2.79 18.75 -0.61
C ARG A 408 -2.61 18.90 -2.12
N ARG A 409 -3.52 18.34 -2.92
CA ARG A 409 -3.55 18.42 -4.37
C ARG A 409 -4.85 19.05 -4.84
N ALA A 410 -4.78 19.95 -5.82
CA ALA A 410 -5.96 20.44 -6.51
C ALA A 410 -6.66 19.28 -7.24
N LEU A 411 -7.98 19.35 -7.38
CA LEU A 411 -8.70 18.44 -8.24
C LEU A 411 -8.25 18.65 -9.70
N PRO A 412 -8.12 17.58 -10.49
CA PRO A 412 -7.92 17.73 -11.93
C PRO A 412 -9.09 18.52 -12.53
N PRO A 413 -8.85 19.34 -13.57
CA PRO A 413 -9.95 19.98 -14.29
C PRO A 413 -10.91 18.92 -14.80
N ILE A 414 -12.21 19.17 -14.64
CA ILE A 414 -13.25 18.32 -15.23
C ILE A 414 -13.17 18.54 -16.74
N THR A 415 -12.64 17.56 -17.46
CA THR A 415 -12.60 17.55 -18.93
C THR A 415 -13.91 17.01 -19.49
#